data_12e8fe554aa63b96448f1498db640e0d
#
_entry.id   12e8fe554aa63b96448f1498db640e0d
#
_cell.length_a   1.000
_cell.length_b   1.000
_cell.length_c   1.000
_cell.angle_alpha   90.00
_cell.angle_beta   90.00
_cell.angle_gamma   90.00
#
_symmetry.space_group_name_H-M   'P 1'
#
loop_
_entity.id
_entity.type
_entity.pdbx_description
1 polymer ?
#
loop_
_entity_poly.entity_id
_entity_poly.type
_entity_poly.pdbx_seq_one_letter_code
_entity_poly.pdbx_strand_id
1 'polypeptide(L)'
;MSRILRQVTAFGGRVVLGVMLFALLTPPFGLRAYLEARAQEEAQAAHVTQSFGRPIAAVVKVPVTARPFVQTPRSPLDGVKGKGAWLMIFDGDWNDPDPDRAAAIVDAAVRADLSHLYIRIADSRHHFYGASALQDLLPIAHAHGLSIIGWIEPMLDDPTSDTADALAAAQFEEQGQRLDGLALTIEGDSTSDPNVGQYLSGIRGGIQGMNGVGERYLLVASTLPTPYDHPGYAYATMSRYCQVFAPMVYWRATGLPQYSGTDGTRAYVDQVFQQFRDPGVNPFNRPLTITAQAYDAVLEYGTPGAPPGAEIVTSMNETRAQGGFSWSFYRLANADNGVTGEEQQAITSFPFWQRYSAGGIAGKALIALPDQPVAY
;
A
#
# COMPACT_ATOMS: atom_id res chain seq x y z
N MET A 1 -39.62 -45.21 23.54
CA MET A 1 -38.82 -44.58 22.48
C MET A 1 -38.89 -43.03 22.44
N SER A 2 -39.84 -42.37 23.09
CA SER A 2 -40.01 -40.91 22.94
C SER A 2 -39.25 -40.00 23.94
N ARG A 3 -38.69 -40.55 25.04
CA ARG A 3 -37.95 -39.74 26.04
C ARG A 3 -36.46 -39.59 25.76
N ILE A 4 -35.85 -40.52 25.06
CA ILE A 4 -34.41 -40.49 24.76
C ILE A 4 -34.12 -39.52 23.59
N LEU A 5 -35.03 -39.45 22.59
CA LEU A 5 -34.84 -38.52 21.45
C LEU A 5 -34.96 -37.03 21.85
N ARG A 6 -35.72 -36.70 22.91
CA ARG A 6 -35.83 -35.29 23.38
C ARG A 6 -34.61 -34.79 24.16
N GLN A 7 -33.82 -35.69 24.75
CA GLN A 7 -32.60 -35.29 25.45
C GLN A 7 -31.39 -35.07 24.51
N VAL A 8 -31.34 -35.79 23.38
CA VAL A 8 -30.25 -35.65 22.41
C VAL A 8 -30.38 -34.34 21.62
N THR A 9 -31.63 -33.95 21.29
CA THR A 9 -31.85 -32.63 20.62
C THR A 9 -31.61 -31.42 21.53
N ALA A 10 -31.81 -31.54 22.84
CA ALA A 10 -31.58 -30.47 23.80
C ALA A 10 -30.05 -30.27 24.07
N PHE A 11 -29.27 -31.36 23.97
CA PHE A 11 -27.81 -31.27 24.19
C PHE A 11 -27.07 -30.76 22.94
N GLY A 12 -27.46 -31.22 21.75
CA GLY A 12 -26.87 -30.73 20.47
C GLY A 12 -27.14 -29.25 20.19
N GLY A 13 -28.37 -28.78 20.48
CA GLY A 13 -28.73 -27.37 20.27
C GLY A 13 -28.02 -26.40 21.21
N ARG A 14 -27.73 -26.81 22.44
CA ARG A 14 -26.98 -25.97 23.38
C ARG A 14 -25.49 -25.89 23.09
N VAL A 15 -24.90 -26.97 22.59
CA VAL A 15 -23.48 -26.97 22.19
C VAL A 15 -23.29 -26.14 20.92
N VAL A 16 -24.17 -26.23 19.93
CA VAL A 16 -24.12 -25.45 18.71
C VAL A 16 -24.36 -23.94 19.01
N LEU A 17 -25.33 -23.64 19.89
CA LEU A 17 -25.58 -22.26 20.28
C LEU A 17 -24.43 -21.69 21.13
N GLY A 18 -23.83 -22.51 22.00
CA GLY A 18 -22.65 -22.10 22.77
C GLY A 18 -21.42 -21.83 21.90
N VAL A 19 -21.17 -22.67 20.89
CA VAL A 19 -20.06 -22.47 19.95
C VAL A 19 -20.32 -21.28 19.03
N MET A 20 -21.56 -21.07 18.55
CA MET A 20 -21.91 -19.87 17.78
C MET A 20 -21.85 -18.59 18.64
N LEU A 21 -22.31 -18.62 19.91
CA LEU A 21 -22.19 -17.47 20.79
C LEU A 21 -20.72 -17.16 21.15
N PHE A 22 -19.89 -18.19 21.29
CA PHE A 22 -18.47 -18.00 21.54
C PHE A 22 -17.73 -17.45 20.31
N ALA A 23 -18.11 -17.89 19.11
CA ALA A 23 -17.58 -17.35 17.86
C ALA A 23 -18.05 -15.91 17.57
N LEU A 24 -19.21 -15.50 18.10
CA LEU A 24 -19.72 -14.14 17.97
C LEU A 24 -19.19 -13.19 19.07
N LEU A 25 -18.69 -13.73 20.20
CA LEU A 25 -18.21 -12.94 21.34
C LEU A 25 -16.67 -12.88 21.45
N THR A 26 -15.96 -13.72 20.75
CA THR A 26 -14.50 -13.67 20.63
C THR A 26 -14.14 -13.48 19.17
N PRO A 27 -13.87 -12.24 18.72
CA PRO A 27 -13.28 -12.05 17.41
C PRO A 27 -12.01 -12.90 17.31
N PRO A 28 -11.68 -13.45 16.13
CA PRO A 28 -10.39 -14.10 15.93
C PRO A 28 -9.29 -13.21 16.45
N PHE A 29 -8.31 -13.76 17.14
CA PHE A 29 -7.26 -13.00 17.84
C PHE A 29 -6.64 -11.91 16.97
N GLY A 30 -6.54 -12.13 15.66
CA GLY A 30 -6.07 -11.14 14.70
C GLY A 30 -6.96 -9.90 14.54
N LEU A 31 -8.28 -10.06 14.52
CA LEU A 31 -9.21 -8.93 14.37
C LEU A 31 -9.18 -8.00 15.58
N ARG A 32 -9.04 -8.55 16.80
CA ARG A 32 -8.95 -7.74 18.01
C ARG A 32 -7.64 -6.96 18.08
N ALA A 33 -6.51 -7.59 17.76
CA ALA A 33 -5.21 -6.93 17.69
C ALA A 33 -5.20 -5.84 16.58
N TYR A 34 -5.80 -6.12 15.44
CA TYR A 34 -5.99 -5.14 14.37
C TYR A 34 -6.84 -3.94 14.80
N LEU A 35 -7.97 -4.18 15.48
CA LEU A 35 -8.83 -3.11 15.97
C LEU A 35 -8.17 -2.30 17.11
N GLU A 36 -7.37 -2.94 17.96
CA GLU A 36 -6.61 -2.28 19.02
C GLU A 36 -5.43 -1.45 18.46
N ALA A 37 -4.69 -1.99 17.47
CA ALA A 37 -3.65 -1.26 16.74
C ALA A 37 -4.24 -0.06 16.00
N ARG A 38 -5.36 -0.26 15.34
CA ARG A 38 -6.10 0.79 14.64
C ARG A 38 -6.65 1.87 15.59
N ALA A 39 -7.14 1.50 16.77
CA ALA A 39 -7.58 2.45 17.79
C ALA A 39 -6.40 3.28 18.35
N GLN A 40 -5.20 2.73 18.40
CA GLN A 40 -3.99 3.47 18.77
C GLN A 40 -3.56 4.44 17.67
N GLU A 41 -3.61 4.04 16.40
CA GLU A 41 -3.41 4.93 15.26
C GLU A 41 -4.37 6.12 15.30
N GLU A 42 -5.64 5.85 15.61
CA GLU A 42 -6.68 6.87 15.73
C GLU A 42 -6.44 7.86 16.88
N ALA A 43 -5.98 7.37 18.02
CA ALA A 43 -5.64 8.21 19.18
C ALA A 43 -4.43 9.12 18.86
N GLN A 44 -3.45 8.63 18.11
CA GLN A 44 -2.28 9.39 17.68
C GLN A 44 -2.63 10.44 16.63
N ALA A 45 -3.44 10.09 15.61
CA ALA A 45 -3.92 11.02 14.60
C ALA A 45 -4.72 12.19 15.20
N ALA A 46 -5.55 11.92 16.24
CA ALA A 46 -6.29 12.94 16.95
C ALA A 46 -5.38 13.91 17.74
N HIS A 47 -4.25 13.41 18.27
CA HIS A 47 -3.24 14.25 18.93
C HIS A 47 -2.54 15.18 17.96
N VAL A 48 -2.25 14.70 16.75
CA VAL A 48 -1.60 15.48 15.68
C VAL A 48 -2.47 16.65 15.24
N THR A 49 -3.77 16.45 15.07
CA THR A 49 -4.70 17.52 14.65
C THR A 49 -4.76 18.67 15.67
N GLN A 50 -4.51 18.42 16.96
CA GLN A 50 -4.46 19.46 17.99
C GLN A 50 -3.13 20.23 18.03
N SER A 51 -2.05 19.65 17.52
CA SER A 51 -0.70 20.26 17.55
C SER A 51 -0.47 21.32 16.46
N PHE A 52 -1.18 21.27 15.34
CA PHE A 52 -1.01 22.19 14.22
C PHE A 52 -1.66 23.58 14.38
N GLY A 53 -2.27 23.88 15.52
CA GLY A 53 -2.91 25.18 15.83
C GLY A 53 -1.96 26.34 16.18
N ARG A 54 -0.64 26.19 16.10
CA ARG A 54 0.32 27.27 16.38
C ARG A 54 0.96 27.83 15.10
N PRO A 55 0.99 29.16 14.93
CA PRO A 55 1.65 29.76 13.76
C PRO A 55 3.15 29.54 13.85
N ILE A 56 3.74 28.93 12.83
CA ILE A 56 5.17 28.72 12.69
C ILE A 56 5.83 30.04 12.29
N ALA A 57 6.86 30.45 13.05
CA ALA A 57 7.69 31.61 12.74
C ALA A 57 8.36 31.41 11.36
N ALA A 58 8.41 32.47 10.57
CA ALA A 58 8.89 32.47 9.20
C ALA A 58 10.31 31.86 9.07
N VAL A 59 10.38 30.71 8.41
CA VAL A 59 11.64 30.10 7.98
C VAL A 59 12.17 30.90 6.79
N VAL A 60 13.43 31.32 6.88
CA VAL A 60 14.15 32.01 5.79
C VAL A 60 14.25 31.03 4.62
N LYS A 61 13.49 31.29 3.55
CA LYS A 61 13.55 30.52 2.31
C LYS A 61 14.89 30.80 1.63
N VAL A 62 15.77 29.81 1.61
CA VAL A 62 16.89 29.78 0.68
C VAL A 62 16.32 29.49 -0.71
N PRO A 63 16.54 30.34 -1.72
CA PRO A 63 16.01 30.06 -3.05
C PRO A 63 16.78 28.89 -3.68
N VAL A 64 16.19 27.70 -3.64
CA VAL A 64 16.65 26.59 -4.49
C VAL A 64 16.13 26.88 -5.89
N THR A 65 17.03 27.37 -6.76
CA THR A 65 16.74 27.45 -8.20
C THR A 65 16.81 26.05 -8.80
N ALA A 66 15.89 25.19 -8.38
CA ALA A 66 15.66 23.92 -9.04
C ALA A 66 14.94 24.19 -10.36
N ARG A 67 15.53 23.79 -11.47
CA ARG A 67 14.78 23.68 -12.73
C ARG A 67 13.65 22.68 -12.47
N PRO A 68 12.40 22.96 -12.88
CA PRO A 68 11.31 22.03 -12.70
C PRO A 68 11.68 20.74 -13.45
N PHE A 69 11.86 19.66 -12.67
CA PHE A 69 12.08 18.33 -13.21
C PHE A 69 10.70 17.77 -13.57
N VAL A 70 10.19 18.17 -14.72
CA VAL A 70 8.99 17.58 -15.28
C VAL A 70 9.39 16.23 -15.88
N GLN A 71 9.40 15.17 -15.08
CA GLN A 71 9.25 13.84 -15.64
C GLN A 71 7.82 13.73 -16.16
N THR A 72 7.67 13.83 -17.47
CA THR A 72 6.45 13.32 -18.10
C THR A 72 6.59 11.80 -18.13
N PRO A 73 5.88 11.02 -17.29
CA PRO A 73 5.98 9.57 -17.31
C PRO A 73 5.64 9.08 -18.71
N ARG A 74 6.49 8.26 -19.31
CA ARG A 74 6.22 7.64 -20.61
C ARG A 74 5.08 6.64 -20.48
N SER A 75 4.93 6.03 -19.30
CA SER A 75 3.87 5.12 -18.91
C SER A 75 3.40 5.46 -17.49
N PRO A 76 2.11 5.31 -17.14
CA PRO A 76 1.65 5.41 -15.77
C PRO A 76 2.44 4.53 -14.79
N LEU A 77 2.89 3.36 -15.25
CA LEU A 77 3.65 2.41 -14.43
C LEU A 77 5.07 2.88 -14.07
N ASP A 78 5.60 3.90 -14.77
CA ASP A 78 6.94 4.44 -14.45
C ASP A 78 6.99 5.04 -13.04
N GLY A 79 5.86 5.52 -12.51
CA GLY A 79 5.74 6.05 -11.15
C GLY A 79 5.97 5.02 -10.04
N VAL A 80 5.80 3.74 -10.32
CA VAL A 80 5.96 2.65 -9.33
C VAL A 80 6.93 1.56 -9.81
N LYS A 81 7.81 1.87 -10.76
CA LYS A 81 8.78 0.91 -11.26
C LYS A 81 10.00 0.83 -10.36
N GLY A 82 10.42 -0.37 -10.01
CA GLY A 82 11.62 -0.60 -9.21
C GLY A 82 11.32 -0.97 -7.76
N LYS A 83 12.07 -0.43 -6.81
CA LYS A 83 11.85 -0.65 -5.37
C LYS A 83 11.11 0.53 -4.78
N GLY A 84 10.11 0.27 -3.94
CA GLY A 84 9.37 1.28 -3.21
C GLY A 84 9.17 0.94 -1.74
N ALA A 85 8.64 1.89 -1.00
CA ALA A 85 8.27 1.69 0.39
C ALA A 85 6.97 2.40 0.73
N TRP A 86 6.25 1.83 1.68
CA TRP A 86 5.05 2.40 2.29
C TRP A 86 5.45 3.07 3.60
N LEU A 87 4.86 4.20 3.89
CA LEU A 87 5.12 4.90 5.15
C LEU A 87 3.92 5.72 5.61
N MET A 88 3.82 5.83 6.93
CA MET A 88 2.84 6.65 7.64
C MET A 88 3.56 7.84 8.28
N ILE A 89 3.36 9.03 7.72
CA ILE A 89 4.03 10.26 8.18
C ILE A 89 3.46 10.82 9.49
N PHE A 90 2.33 10.28 9.95
CA PHE A 90 1.64 10.71 11.17
C PHE A 90 1.79 9.72 12.31
N ASP A 91 2.38 8.57 12.05
CA ASP A 91 2.72 7.59 13.07
C ASP A 91 4.06 7.97 13.70
N GLY A 92 4.33 7.52 14.91
CA GLY A 92 5.61 7.71 15.60
C GLY A 92 6.85 7.23 14.84
N ASP A 93 6.64 6.66 13.65
CA ASP A 93 7.67 6.22 12.72
C ASP A 93 8.60 7.35 12.24
N TRP A 94 8.06 8.56 12.13
CA TRP A 94 8.81 9.76 11.76
C TRP A 94 8.47 10.85 12.75
N ASN A 95 9.04 10.76 13.96
CA ASN A 95 8.74 11.62 15.11
C ASN A 95 8.62 13.09 14.74
N ASP A 96 7.51 13.66 15.13
CA ASP A 96 7.23 15.08 15.00
C ASP A 96 7.76 15.85 16.25
N PRO A 97 8.25 17.05 16.14
CA PRO A 97 8.29 17.90 14.94
C PRO A 97 9.71 18.11 14.43
N ASP A 98 10.17 17.25 13.55
CA ASP A 98 11.44 17.49 12.85
C ASP A 98 11.16 18.43 11.66
N PRO A 99 11.66 19.68 11.65
CA PRO A 99 11.51 20.56 10.49
C PRO A 99 12.16 19.99 9.24
N ASP A 100 13.07 19.02 9.40
CA ASP A 100 13.77 18.36 8.31
C ASP A 100 13.18 16.97 7.99
N ARG A 101 11.98 16.64 8.53
CA ARG A 101 11.33 15.34 8.33
C ARG A 101 11.23 14.93 6.86
N ALA A 102 10.81 15.83 5.99
CA ALA A 102 10.71 15.54 4.56
C ALA A 102 12.08 15.20 3.96
N ALA A 103 13.13 15.91 4.32
CA ALA A 103 14.50 15.61 3.91
C ALA A 103 14.98 14.27 4.47
N ALA A 104 14.68 13.95 5.72
CA ALA A 104 15.05 12.69 6.36
C ALA A 104 14.39 11.49 5.67
N ILE A 105 13.11 11.59 5.30
CA ILE A 105 12.38 10.56 4.54
C ILE A 105 13.04 10.34 3.17
N VAL A 106 13.31 11.41 2.44
CA VAL A 106 13.95 11.35 1.12
C VAL A 106 15.33 10.75 1.21
N ASP A 107 16.14 11.16 2.18
CA ASP A 107 17.46 10.61 2.42
C ASP A 107 17.43 9.11 2.74
N ALA A 108 16.48 8.66 3.55
CA ALA A 108 16.29 7.23 3.84
C ALA A 108 15.93 6.46 2.57
N ALA A 109 15.01 6.97 1.76
CA ALA A 109 14.62 6.37 0.50
C ALA A 109 15.78 6.29 -0.50
N VAL A 110 16.56 7.35 -0.63
CA VAL A 110 17.74 7.39 -1.51
C VAL A 110 18.81 6.41 -1.04
N ARG A 111 19.09 6.34 0.27
CA ARG A 111 20.05 5.36 0.81
C ARG A 111 19.61 3.91 0.59
N ALA A 112 18.30 3.63 0.59
CA ALA A 112 17.74 2.31 0.31
C ALA A 112 17.64 2.01 -1.20
N ASP A 113 18.07 2.92 -2.08
CA ASP A 113 17.96 2.83 -3.54
C ASP A 113 16.50 2.62 -3.98
N LEU A 114 15.58 3.36 -3.35
CA LEU A 114 14.16 3.35 -3.72
C LEU A 114 13.90 4.27 -4.90
N SER A 115 12.86 3.97 -5.67
CA SER A 115 12.39 4.76 -6.80
C SER A 115 11.08 5.48 -6.50
N HIS A 116 10.30 5.00 -5.52
CA HIS A 116 9.00 5.57 -5.18
C HIS A 116 8.63 5.32 -3.72
N LEU A 117 7.74 6.17 -3.22
CA LEU A 117 7.16 6.08 -1.89
C LEU A 117 5.64 6.13 -1.96
N TYR A 118 4.99 5.29 -1.17
CA TYR A 118 3.56 5.33 -0.89
C TYR A 118 3.37 6.03 0.45
N ILE A 119 2.72 7.19 0.44
CA ILE A 119 2.56 8.04 1.63
C ILE A 119 1.11 8.05 2.05
N ARG A 120 0.80 7.64 3.29
CA ARG A 120 -0.55 7.70 3.84
C ARG A 120 -1.01 9.14 3.97
N ILE A 121 -2.06 9.55 3.23
CA ILE A 121 -2.50 10.95 3.13
C ILE A 121 -3.99 11.16 3.30
N ALA A 122 -4.77 10.10 3.25
CA ALA A 122 -6.22 10.17 3.39
C ALA A 122 -6.81 8.86 3.91
N ASP A 123 -7.93 8.96 4.58
CA ASP A 123 -8.82 7.86 4.91
C ASP A 123 -10.26 8.39 5.07
N SER A 124 -11.26 7.50 5.11
CA SER A 124 -12.68 7.89 5.19
C SER A 124 -13.04 8.71 6.43
N ARG A 125 -12.26 8.60 7.51
CA ARG A 125 -12.55 9.26 8.79
C ARG A 125 -11.94 10.66 8.88
N HIS A 126 -10.71 10.80 8.38
CA HIS A 126 -9.93 12.03 8.49
C HIS A 126 -9.86 12.80 7.17
N HIS A 127 -10.51 12.29 6.10
CA HIS A 127 -10.52 12.88 4.78
C HIS A 127 -9.10 13.05 4.19
N PHE A 128 -8.88 14.00 3.30
CA PHE A 128 -7.56 14.33 2.78
C PHE A 128 -6.80 15.24 3.77
N TYR A 129 -5.95 14.64 4.59
CA TYR A 129 -5.15 15.33 5.62
C TYR A 129 -3.67 15.55 5.23
N GLY A 130 -3.21 14.92 4.15
CA GLY A 130 -1.80 14.88 3.75
C GLY A 130 -1.21 16.18 3.20
N ALA A 131 -2.01 17.23 2.99
CA ALA A 131 -1.59 18.43 2.27
C ALA A 131 -0.32 19.09 2.84
N SER A 132 -0.21 19.28 4.16
CA SER A 132 0.95 19.91 4.79
C SER A 132 2.23 19.10 4.62
N ALA A 133 2.15 17.77 4.75
CA ALA A 133 3.31 16.91 4.57
C ALA A 133 3.76 16.84 3.10
N LEU A 134 2.81 16.77 2.18
CA LEU A 134 3.09 16.78 0.74
C LEU A 134 3.69 18.10 0.27
N GLN A 135 3.33 19.23 0.90
CA GLN A 135 3.88 20.53 0.60
C GLN A 135 5.40 20.56 0.73
N ASP A 136 5.94 19.93 1.78
CA ASP A 136 7.37 19.87 2.01
C ASP A 136 8.03 18.71 1.25
N LEU A 137 7.35 17.58 1.13
CA LEU A 137 7.93 16.35 0.60
C LEU A 137 8.02 16.33 -0.94
N LEU A 138 6.97 16.76 -1.66
CA LEU A 138 6.93 16.64 -3.12
C LEU A 138 8.11 17.31 -3.82
N PRO A 139 8.47 18.59 -3.52
CA PRO A 139 9.56 19.25 -4.20
C PRO A 139 10.92 18.56 -3.96
N ILE A 140 11.16 18.09 -2.73
CA ILE A 140 12.42 17.43 -2.36
C ILE A 140 12.49 16.05 -3.00
N ALA A 141 11.45 15.26 -2.91
CA ALA A 141 11.39 13.90 -3.46
C ALA A 141 11.60 13.91 -4.98
N HIS A 142 10.86 14.75 -5.71
CA HIS A 142 11.00 14.87 -7.16
C HIS A 142 12.37 15.37 -7.59
N ALA A 143 12.99 16.30 -6.82
CA ALA A 143 14.37 16.73 -7.09
C ALA A 143 15.38 15.57 -7.00
N HIS A 144 15.09 14.54 -6.21
CA HIS A 144 15.87 13.31 -6.09
C HIS A 144 15.40 12.19 -7.03
N GLY A 145 14.40 12.47 -7.87
CA GLY A 145 13.84 11.49 -8.81
C GLY A 145 13.05 10.37 -8.15
N LEU A 146 12.50 10.60 -6.95
CA LEU A 146 11.56 9.73 -6.28
C LEU A 146 10.14 10.08 -6.73
N SER A 147 9.35 9.08 -7.10
CA SER A 147 7.91 9.26 -7.31
C SER A 147 7.17 9.18 -5.97
N ILE A 148 6.16 10.01 -5.81
CA ILE A 148 5.30 10.03 -4.62
C ILE A 148 3.90 9.61 -5.00
N ILE A 149 3.47 8.50 -4.42
CA ILE A 149 2.14 7.91 -4.60
C ILE A 149 1.33 8.18 -3.33
N GLY A 150 0.21 8.86 -3.46
CA GLY A 150 -0.69 9.10 -2.32
C GLY A 150 -1.38 7.80 -1.91
N TRP A 151 -1.17 7.36 -0.69
CA TRP A 151 -1.84 6.19 -0.14
C TRP A 151 -3.12 6.61 0.59
N ILE A 152 -4.24 6.01 0.18
CA ILE A 152 -5.59 6.25 0.71
C ILE A 152 -6.18 4.93 1.20
N GLU A 153 -6.79 4.95 2.38
CA GLU A 153 -7.52 3.81 2.94
C GLU A 153 -9.01 4.16 3.08
N PRO A 154 -9.82 3.89 2.05
CA PRO A 154 -11.26 4.12 2.08
C PRO A 154 -11.98 2.97 2.78
N MET A 155 -12.96 3.29 3.63
CA MET A 155 -13.87 2.32 4.24
C MET A 155 -15.05 1.96 3.34
N LEU A 156 -15.40 2.87 2.43
CA LEU A 156 -16.51 2.77 1.48
C LEU A 156 -17.92 2.67 2.11
N ASP A 157 -18.08 3.18 3.32
CA ASP A 157 -19.41 3.40 3.91
C ASP A 157 -20.15 4.53 3.16
N ASP A 158 -19.40 5.53 2.69
CA ASP A 158 -19.85 6.54 1.75
C ASP A 158 -18.86 6.68 0.57
N PRO A 159 -19.02 5.87 -0.49
CA PRO A 159 -18.13 5.92 -1.65
C PRO A 159 -18.07 7.30 -2.35
N THR A 160 -19.07 8.15 -2.16
CA THR A 160 -19.08 9.50 -2.75
C THR A 160 -18.14 10.42 -1.99
N SER A 161 -18.16 10.38 -0.66
CA SER A 161 -17.24 11.12 0.21
C SER A 161 -15.81 10.65 -0.03
N ASP A 162 -15.55 9.32 -0.01
CA ASP A 162 -14.23 8.74 -0.26
C ASP A 162 -13.70 9.12 -1.65
N THR A 163 -14.57 9.19 -2.67
CA THR A 163 -14.21 9.69 -4.00
C THR A 163 -13.76 11.14 -3.95
N ALA A 164 -14.46 12.01 -3.21
CA ALA A 164 -14.08 13.42 -3.10
C ALA A 164 -12.70 13.58 -2.45
N ASP A 165 -12.37 12.78 -1.43
CA ASP A 165 -11.05 12.77 -0.80
C ASP A 165 -9.95 12.35 -1.75
N ALA A 166 -10.17 11.28 -2.53
CA ALA A 166 -9.23 10.82 -3.54
C ALA A 166 -9.00 11.88 -4.64
N LEU A 167 -10.06 12.57 -5.06
CA LEU A 167 -9.95 13.64 -6.05
C LEU A 167 -9.25 14.89 -5.47
N ALA A 168 -9.50 15.23 -4.21
CA ALA A 168 -8.78 16.31 -3.53
C ALA A 168 -7.26 16.02 -3.47
N ALA A 169 -6.89 14.78 -3.14
CA ALA A 169 -5.49 14.35 -3.16
C ALA A 169 -4.88 14.41 -4.57
N ALA A 170 -5.59 13.93 -5.59
CA ALA A 170 -5.11 13.95 -6.98
C ALA A 170 -4.96 15.37 -7.54
N GLN A 171 -5.76 16.33 -7.03
CA GLN A 171 -5.70 17.74 -7.42
C GLN A 171 -4.63 18.53 -6.69
N PHE A 172 -4.13 18.00 -5.57
CA PHE A 172 -3.13 18.71 -4.77
C PHE A 172 -1.91 19.04 -5.61
N GLU A 173 -1.48 20.29 -5.53
CA GLU A 173 -0.31 20.80 -6.24
C GLU A 173 0.49 21.75 -5.36
N GLU A 174 1.78 21.55 -5.29
CA GLU A 174 2.73 22.43 -4.61
C GLU A 174 3.89 22.75 -5.55
N GLN A 175 4.11 24.03 -5.82
CA GLN A 175 5.16 24.54 -6.72
C GLN A 175 5.16 23.85 -8.11
N GLY A 176 4.00 23.55 -8.65
CA GLY A 176 3.84 22.83 -9.90
C GLY A 176 4.10 21.33 -9.81
N GLN A 177 4.30 20.78 -8.60
CA GLN A 177 4.50 19.36 -8.33
C GLN A 177 3.20 18.73 -7.86
N ARG A 178 2.92 17.51 -8.33
CA ARG A 178 1.74 16.73 -7.97
C ARG A 178 2.15 15.32 -7.59
N LEU A 179 1.22 14.58 -6.98
CA LEU A 179 1.36 13.13 -6.80
C LEU A 179 1.50 12.43 -8.15
N ASP A 180 2.38 11.44 -8.23
CA ASP A 180 2.56 10.61 -9.43
C ASP A 180 1.44 9.56 -9.60
N GLY A 181 0.61 9.38 -8.59
CA GLY A 181 -0.52 8.47 -8.58
C GLY A 181 -1.17 8.34 -7.22
N LEU A 182 -2.20 7.50 -7.16
CA LEU A 182 -2.85 7.10 -5.90
C LEU A 182 -2.76 5.59 -5.73
N ALA A 183 -2.53 5.14 -4.51
CA ALA A 183 -2.66 3.76 -4.07
C ALA A 183 -3.86 3.65 -3.14
N LEU A 184 -4.76 2.73 -3.45
CA LEU A 184 -6.05 2.59 -2.80
C LEU A 184 -6.07 1.25 -2.06
N THR A 185 -5.96 1.30 -0.72
CA THR A 185 -6.02 0.11 0.13
C THR A 185 -7.46 -0.12 0.53
N ILE A 186 -8.14 -0.99 -0.19
CA ILE A 186 -9.57 -1.25 -0.03
C ILE A 186 -9.75 -2.50 0.85
N GLU A 187 -9.92 -2.32 2.17
CA GLU A 187 -9.97 -3.41 3.15
C GLU A 187 -11.15 -3.32 4.12
N GLY A 188 -11.92 -2.23 4.08
CA GLY A 188 -13.01 -1.99 5.02
C GLY A 188 -14.17 -2.98 4.90
N ASP A 189 -15.05 -2.98 5.89
CA ASP A 189 -16.23 -3.87 5.96
C ASP A 189 -17.24 -3.59 4.82
N SER A 190 -17.23 -2.39 4.25
CA SER A 190 -18.14 -1.96 3.18
C SER A 190 -17.54 -2.10 1.77
N THR A 191 -16.56 -2.98 1.59
CA THR A 191 -15.86 -3.23 0.31
C THR A 191 -16.64 -4.12 -0.66
N SER A 192 -17.96 -4.01 -0.67
CA SER A 192 -18.79 -4.72 -1.65
C SER A 192 -18.47 -4.27 -3.08
N ASP A 193 -18.64 -5.18 -4.04
CA ASP A 193 -18.34 -4.88 -5.45
C ASP A 193 -19.06 -3.62 -5.98
N PRO A 194 -20.34 -3.34 -5.65
CA PRO A 194 -20.99 -2.08 -6.04
C PRO A 194 -20.32 -0.83 -5.45
N ASN A 195 -19.94 -0.84 -4.17
CA ASN A 195 -19.31 0.31 -3.52
C ASN A 195 -17.91 0.57 -4.10
N VAL A 196 -17.12 -0.49 -4.31
CA VAL A 196 -15.81 -0.41 -4.99
C VAL A 196 -15.98 0.13 -6.41
N GLY A 197 -16.98 -0.36 -7.15
CA GLY A 197 -17.30 0.11 -8.50
C GLY A 197 -17.69 1.58 -8.54
N GLN A 198 -18.53 2.05 -7.62
CA GLN A 198 -18.91 3.45 -7.50
C GLN A 198 -17.70 4.34 -7.19
N TYR A 199 -16.89 3.96 -6.21
CA TYR A 199 -15.68 4.68 -5.80
C TYR A 199 -14.68 4.82 -6.94
N LEU A 200 -14.28 3.71 -7.55
CA LEU A 200 -13.26 3.70 -8.60
C LEU A 200 -13.72 4.38 -9.90
N SER A 201 -14.99 4.21 -10.29
CA SER A 201 -15.56 4.92 -11.44
C SER A 201 -15.68 6.43 -11.19
N GLY A 202 -16.03 6.82 -9.96
CA GLY A 202 -16.06 8.22 -9.53
C GLY A 202 -14.69 8.88 -9.62
N ILE A 203 -13.64 8.23 -9.12
CA ILE A 203 -12.25 8.70 -9.25
C ILE A 203 -11.87 8.86 -10.72
N ARG A 204 -12.08 7.84 -11.57
CA ARG A 204 -11.75 7.93 -12.99
C ARG A 204 -12.49 9.05 -13.72
N GLY A 205 -13.78 9.18 -13.49
CA GLY A 205 -14.57 10.24 -14.07
C GLY A 205 -14.10 11.64 -13.65
N GLY A 206 -13.77 11.82 -12.36
CA GLY A 206 -13.25 13.09 -11.86
C GLY A 206 -11.86 13.42 -12.41
N ILE A 207 -10.96 12.45 -12.47
CA ILE A 207 -9.60 12.63 -13.01
C ILE A 207 -9.62 13.03 -14.50
N GLN A 208 -10.52 12.50 -15.31
CA GLN A 208 -10.65 12.87 -16.73
C GLN A 208 -10.93 14.36 -16.92
N GLY A 209 -11.70 14.97 -16.00
CA GLY A 209 -12.00 16.39 -16.01
C GLY A 209 -10.89 17.30 -15.49
N MET A 210 -9.80 16.72 -14.95
CA MET A 210 -8.71 17.48 -14.32
C MET A 210 -7.64 17.86 -15.32
N ASN A 211 -7.37 19.18 -15.44
CA ASN A 211 -6.28 19.69 -16.27
C ASN A 211 -4.93 19.15 -15.80
N GLY A 212 -4.19 18.52 -16.72
CA GLY A 212 -2.83 18.04 -16.47
C GLY A 212 -2.73 16.71 -15.71
N VAL A 213 -3.85 16.08 -15.34
CA VAL A 213 -3.88 14.76 -14.68
C VAL A 213 -4.27 13.68 -15.70
N GLY A 214 -5.47 13.75 -16.27
CA GLY A 214 -5.91 12.95 -17.41
C GLY A 214 -6.03 11.44 -17.17
N GLU A 215 -6.38 10.71 -18.23
CA GLU A 215 -6.68 9.28 -18.22
C GLU A 215 -5.50 8.39 -17.81
N ARG A 216 -4.28 8.86 -17.97
CA ARG A 216 -3.04 8.13 -17.66
C ARG A 216 -2.62 8.24 -16.20
N TYR A 217 -3.42 8.90 -15.36
CA TYR A 217 -3.09 9.01 -13.94
C TYR A 217 -3.09 7.63 -13.26
N LEU A 218 -1.99 7.32 -12.59
CA LEU A 218 -1.77 6.00 -11.99
C LEU A 218 -2.74 5.77 -10.81
N LEU A 219 -3.49 4.68 -10.87
CA LEU A 219 -4.19 4.10 -9.72
C LEU A 219 -3.62 2.71 -9.43
N VAL A 220 -3.20 2.51 -8.20
CA VAL A 220 -2.67 1.24 -7.67
C VAL A 220 -3.75 0.63 -6.79
N ALA A 221 -4.14 -0.60 -7.03
CA ALA A 221 -4.99 -1.36 -6.12
C ALA A 221 -4.11 -2.09 -5.10
N SER A 222 -4.02 -1.58 -3.87
CA SER A 222 -3.47 -2.32 -2.74
C SER A 222 -4.55 -3.27 -2.22
N THR A 223 -4.25 -4.57 -2.16
CA THR A 223 -5.28 -5.60 -1.97
C THR A 223 -4.84 -6.70 -1.02
N LEU A 224 -5.81 -7.47 -0.56
CA LEU A 224 -5.56 -8.77 0.06
C LEU A 224 -4.76 -9.67 -0.90
N PRO A 225 -3.85 -10.53 -0.38
CA PRO A 225 -2.83 -11.18 -1.22
C PRO A 225 -3.30 -12.44 -1.95
N THR A 226 -4.30 -13.15 -1.41
CA THR A 226 -4.72 -14.48 -1.88
C THR A 226 -6.18 -14.48 -2.32
N PRO A 227 -6.49 -14.11 -3.59
CA PRO A 227 -7.86 -14.00 -4.09
C PRO A 227 -8.77 -15.19 -3.81
N TYR A 228 -8.25 -16.42 -3.84
CA TYR A 228 -9.07 -17.60 -3.62
C TYR A 228 -9.52 -17.77 -2.16
N ASP A 229 -8.81 -17.14 -1.22
CA ASP A 229 -9.22 -17.11 0.18
C ASP A 229 -10.24 -15.99 0.45
N HIS A 230 -10.44 -15.10 -0.52
CA HIS A 230 -11.33 -13.93 -0.44
C HIS A 230 -12.29 -13.84 -1.63
N PRO A 231 -13.16 -14.86 -1.86
CA PRO A 231 -13.94 -14.97 -3.10
C PRO A 231 -14.99 -13.86 -3.30
N GLY A 232 -15.32 -13.10 -2.27
CA GLY A 232 -16.27 -11.99 -2.34
C GLY A 232 -15.63 -10.62 -2.55
N TYR A 233 -14.29 -10.55 -2.61
CA TYR A 233 -13.58 -9.29 -2.73
C TYR A 233 -13.50 -8.82 -4.20
N ALA A 234 -13.60 -7.52 -4.42
CA ALA A 234 -13.86 -6.91 -5.73
C ALA A 234 -12.63 -6.83 -6.68
N TYR A 235 -11.80 -7.87 -6.75
CA TYR A 235 -10.59 -7.87 -7.59
C TYR A 235 -10.88 -7.55 -9.06
N ALA A 236 -11.89 -8.18 -9.65
CA ALA A 236 -12.23 -7.97 -11.05
C ALA A 236 -12.63 -6.52 -11.35
N THR A 237 -13.35 -5.90 -10.43
CA THR A 237 -13.73 -4.48 -10.52
C THR A 237 -12.49 -3.58 -10.37
N MET A 238 -11.60 -3.86 -9.43
CA MET A 238 -10.33 -3.14 -9.29
C MET A 238 -9.47 -3.28 -10.56
N SER A 239 -9.42 -4.47 -11.17
CA SER A 239 -8.72 -4.70 -12.43
C SER A 239 -9.21 -3.80 -13.58
N ARG A 240 -10.49 -3.43 -13.57
CA ARG A 240 -11.05 -2.53 -14.58
C ARG A 240 -10.49 -1.12 -14.48
N TYR A 241 -10.40 -0.58 -13.27
CA TYR A 241 -10.12 0.83 -13.03
C TYR A 241 -8.68 1.14 -12.65
N CYS A 242 -7.94 0.21 -12.06
CA CYS A 242 -6.56 0.39 -11.65
C CYS A 242 -5.59 -0.12 -12.73
N GLN A 243 -4.41 0.47 -12.83
CA GLN A 243 -3.38 0.04 -13.78
C GLN A 243 -2.49 -1.06 -13.23
N VAL A 244 -2.42 -1.25 -11.90
CA VAL A 244 -1.53 -2.21 -11.26
C VAL A 244 -2.15 -2.71 -9.95
N PHE A 245 -1.89 -3.97 -9.62
CA PHE A 245 -2.15 -4.54 -8.32
C PHE A 245 -0.90 -4.51 -7.45
N ALA A 246 -1.07 -4.17 -6.16
CA ALA A 246 -0.06 -4.24 -5.12
C ALA A 246 -0.57 -5.08 -3.94
N PRO A 247 -0.71 -6.41 -4.08
CA PRO A 247 -1.17 -7.25 -2.99
C PRO A 247 -0.20 -7.21 -1.80
N MET A 248 -0.75 -7.26 -0.58
CA MET A 248 -0.01 -7.26 0.68
C MET A 248 0.53 -8.64 1.00
N VAL A 249 1.72 -8.94 0.51
CA VAL A 249 2.35 -10.27 0.61
C VAL A 249 3.12 -10.37 1.92
N TYR A 250 2.39 -10.52 3.03
CA TYR A 250 2.93 -10.59 4.39
C TYR A 250 3.04 -12.06 4.83
N TRP A 251 4.05 -12.77 4.32
CA TRP A 251 4.17 -14.23 4.47
C TRP A 251 4.32 -14.69 5.91
N ARG A 252 5.01 -13.92 6.79
CA ARG A 252 5.12 -14.28 8.21
C ARG A 252 3.88 -13.91 8.99
N ALA A 253 3.19 -12.82 8.63
CA ALA A 253 1.95 -12.40 9.27
C ALA A 253 0.81 -13.42 9.10
N THR A 254 0.90 -14.33 8.13
CA THR A 254 -0.05 -15.45 8.01
C THR A 254 -0.08 -16.36 9.24
N GLY A 255 0.99 -16.36 10.05
CA GLY A 255 1.13 -17.28 11.17
C GLY A 255 1.31 -18.75 10.77
N LEU A 256 1.41 -19.04 9.46
CA LEU A 256 1.49 -20.39 8.92
C LEU A 256 2.95 -20.79 8.71
N PRO A 257 3.46 -21.84 9.41
CA PRO A 257 4.88 -22.21 9.34
C PRO A 257 5.39 -22.53 7.94
N GLN A 258 4.53 -23.04 7.04
CA GLN A 258 4.90 -23.35 5.66
C GLN A 258 5.31 -22.13 4.83
N TYR A 259 4.95 -20.92 5.25
CA TYR A 259 5.33 -19.69 4.57
C TYR A 259 6.57 -19.00 5.20
N SER A 260 7.11 -19.55 6.29
CA SER A 260 8.35 -19.07 6.90
C SER A 260 9.57 -19.65 6.21
N GLY A 261 10.72 -18.94 6.30
CA GLY A 261 11.95 -19.32 5.63
C GLY A 261 11.92 -19.01 4.11
N THR A 262 13.06 -19.14 3.46
CA THR A 262 13.21 -18.78 2.04
C THR A 262 12.30 -19.59 1.11
N ASP A 263 12.13 -20.88 1.37
CA ASP A 263 11.26 -21.72 0.55
C ASP A 263 9.77 -21.38 0.76
N GLY A 264 9.38 -21.10 2.00
CA GLY A 264 8.04 -20.66 2.32
C GLY A 264 7.70 -19.30 1.72
N THR A 265 8.62 -18.34 1.83
CA THR A 265 8.49 -17.02 1.21
C THR A 265 8.32 -17.14 -0.31
N ARG A 266 9.16 -17.97 -0.97
CA ARG A 266 9.05 -18.22 -2.41
C ARG A 266 7.67 -18.80 -2.76
N ALA A 267 7.24 -19.83 -2.03
CA ALA A 267 5.97 -20.48 -2.28
C ALA A 267 4.78 -19.52 -2.14
N TYR A 268 4.83 -18.63 -1.14
CA TYR A 268 3.75 -17.66 -0.93
C TYR A 268 3.70 -16.59 -2.03
N VAL A 269 4.85 -16.03 -2.42
CA VAL A 269 4.92 -15.08 -3.54
C VAL A 269 4.43 -15.72 -4.83
N ASP A 270 4.90 -16.94 -5.15
CA ASP A 270 4.46 -17.70 -6.33
C ASP A 270 2.95 -17.92 -6.33
N GLN A 271 2.37 -18.36 -5.20
CA GLN A 271 0.93 -18.54 -5.03
C GLN A 271 0.14 -17.27 -5.36
N VAL A 272 0.57 -16.12 -4.84
CA VAL A 272 -0.08 -14.84 -5.11
C VAL A 272 -0.07 -14.53 -6.61
N PHE A 273 1.09 -14.61 -7.26
CA PHE A 273 1.17 -14.37 -8.70
C PHE A 273 0.31 -15.34 -9.51
N GLN A 274 0.26 -16.61 -9.15
CA GLN A 274 -0.57 -17.60 -9.83
C GLN A 274 -2.06 -17.26 -9.74
N GLN A 275 -2.55 -16.87 -8.55
CA GLN A 275 -3.95 -16.53 -8.36
C GLN A 275 -4.35 -15.24 -9.12
N PHE A 276 -3.46 -14.26 -9.21
CA PHE A 276 -3.72 -13.03 -9.99
C PHE A 276 -3.61 -13.22 -11.51
N ARG A 277 -3.14 -14.38 -12.00
CA ARG A 277 -3.23 -14.74 -13.43
C ARG A 277 -4.59 -15.29 -13.83
N ASP A 278 -5.45 -15.61 -12.86
CA ASP A 278 -6.81 -16.06 -13.12
C ASP A 278 -7.63 -14.92 -13.77
N PRO A 279 -8.19 -15.11 -14.99
CA PRO A 279 -9.05 -14.12 -15.62
C PRO A 279 -10.31 -13.77 -14.82
N GLY A 280 -10.74 -14.62 -13.89
CA GLY A 280 -11.82 -14.30 -12.95
C GLY A 280 -11.43 -13.29 -11.90
N VAL A 281 -10.15 -13.22 -11.55
CA VAL A 281 -9.56 -12.28 -10.60
C VAL A 281 -9.07 -11.01 -11.31
N ASN A 282 -8.34 -11.15 -12.38
CA ASN A 282 -7.68 -10.06 -13.10
C ASN A 282 -8.00 -10.07 -14.61
N PRO A 283 -9.28 -9.83 -14.98
CA PRO A 283 -9.74 -9.93 -16.36
C PRO A 283 -9.05 -8.98 -17.33
N PHE A 284 -8.45 -7.88 -16.84
CA PHE A 284 -7.72 -6.92 -17.65
C PHE A 284 -6.22 -7.18 -17.66
N ASN A 285 -5.77 -8.31 -17.09
CA ASN A 285 -4.36 -8.72 -17.05
C ASN A 285 -3.43 -7.60 -16.56
N ARG A 286 -3.85 -6.91 -15.47
CA ARG A 286 -3.05 -5.84 -14.89
C ARG A 286 -1.77 -6.41 -14.30
N PRO A 287 -0.63 -5.75 -14.49
CA PRO A 287 0.63 -6.18 -13.89
C PRO A 287 0.59 -6.10 -12.37
N LEU A 288 1.44 -6.90 -11.73
CA LEU A 288 1.61 -6.93 -10.28
C LEU A 288 2.93 -6.30 -9.87
N THR A 289 2.86 -5.51 -8.82
CA THR A 289 3.92 -5.30 -7.84
C THR A 289 3.50 -6.01 -6.56
N ILE A 290 4.39 -6.22 -5.58
CA ILE A 290 3.97 -6.68 -4.27
C ILE A 290 4.28 -5.65 -3.20
N THR A 291 3.48 -5.66 -2.12
CA THR A 291 3.83 -5.02 -0.86
C THR A 291 4.34 -6.09 0.07
N ALA A 292 5.67 -6.18 0.20
CA ALA A 292 6.33 -7.20 1.01
C ALA A 292 6.30 -6.82 2.49
N GLN A 293 6.28 -7.81 3.36
CA GLN A 293 6.49 -7.60 4.79
C GLN A 293 7.95 -7.25 5.07
N ALA A 294 8.20 -6.16 5.81
CA ALA A 294 9.51 -5.79 6.32
C ALA A 294 9.37 -5.14 7.71
N TYR A 295 8.56 -5.76 8.57
CA TYR A 295 8.27 -5.32 9.93
C TYR A 295 7.91 -6.52 10.81
N ASP A 296 8.02 -6.35 12.13
CA ASP A 296 7.56 -7.36 13.07
C ASP A 296 6.05 -7.26 13.27
N ALA A 297 5.32 -8.23 12.75
CA ALA A 297 3.85 -8.27 12.79
C ALA A 297 3.29 -8.78 14.13
N VAL A 298 4.09 -8.87 15.19
CA VAL A 298 3.66 -9.44 16.48
C VAL A 298 2.47 -8.70 17.10
N LEU A 299 2.42 -7.39 16.95
CA LEU A 299 1.33 -6.57 17.53
C LEU A 299 0.03 -6.70 16.74
N GLU A 300 0.10 -6.88 15.43
CA GLU A 300 -1.07 -6.96 14.54
C GLU A 300 -1.62 -8.38 14.45
N TYR A 301 -0.73 -9.37 14.32
CA TYR A 301 -1.11 -10.74 13.99
C TYR A 301 -0.65 -11.77 15.03
N GLY A 302 0.02 -11.34 16.11
CA GLY A 302 0.55 -12.23 17.14
C GLY A 302 1.72 -13.11 16.67
N THR A 303 2.26 -12.88 15.47
CA THR A 303 3.34 -13.66 14.88
C THR A 303 4.67 -12.90 15.02
N PRO A 304 5.57 -13.34 15.91
CA PRO A 304 6.81 -12.61 16.19
C PRO A 304 7.84 -12.73 15.06
N GLY A 305 8.63 -11.70 14.95
CA GLY A 305 9.83 -11.64 14.14
C GLY A 305 9.62 -10.99 12.77
N ALA A 306 10.39 -9.94 12.55
CA ALA A 306 10.57 -9.37 11.22
C ALA A 306 11.20 -10.41 10.28
N PRO A 307 10.95 -10.35 8.96
CA PRO A 307 11.56 -11.24 8.00
C PRO A 307 13.09 -11.07 7.98
N PRO A 308 13.90 -12.14 8.06
CA PRO A 308 15.34 -12.02 7.84
C PRO A 308 15.68 -11.51 6.44
N GLY A 309 16.84 -10.89 6.27
CA GLY A 309 17.30 -10.37 4.98
C GLY A 309 17.28 -11.41 3.85
N ALA A 310 17.51 -12.69 4.16
CA ALA A 310 17.41 -13.78 3.18
C ALA A 310 15.99 -13.99 2.63
N GLU A 311 14.97 -13.82 3.45
CA GLU A 311 13.58 -13.89 3.00
C GLU A 311 13.20 -12.65 2.16
N ILE A 312 13.68 -11.47 2.53
CA ILE A 312 13.53 -10.23 1.74
C ILE A 312 14.14 -10.42 0.34
N VAL A 313 15.39 -10.90 0.26
CA VAL A 313 16.03 -11.19 -1.04
C VAL A 313 15.25 -12.25 -1.83
N THR A 314 14.74 -13.26 -1.15
CA THR A 314 13.92 -14.30 -1.81
C THR A 314 12.63 -13.72 -2.38
N SER A 315 11.92 -12.87 -1.65
CA SER A 315 10.70 -12.22 -2.14
C SER A 315 10.96 -11.37 -3.38
N MET A 316 12.06 -10.61 -3.41
CA MET A 316 12.45 -9.82 -4.57
C MET A 316 12.83 -10.71 -5.78
N ASN A 317 13.58 -11.78 -5.57
CA ASN A 317 13.94 -12.72 -6.62
C ASN A 317 12.72 -13.40 -7.21
N GLU A 318 11.81 -13.87 -6.37
CA GLU A 318 10.59 -14.54 -6.82
C GLU A 318 9.67 -13.58 -7.55
N THR A 319 9.47 -12.34 -7.02
CA THR A 319 8.71 -11.31 -7.73
C THR A 319 9.22 -11.10 -9.15
N ARG A 320 10.54 -11.01 -9.34
CA ARG A 320 11.15 -10.90 -10.68
C ARG A 320 10.94 -12.14 -11.52
N ALA A 321 11.12 -13.33 -10.93
CA ALA A 321 10.94 -14.61 -11.64
C ALA A 321 9.50 -14.77 -12.15
N GLN A 322 8.53 -14.29 -11.39
CA GLN A 322 7.11 -14.30 -11.76
C GLN A 322 6.71 -13.17 -12.74
N GLY A 323 7.65 -12.30 -13.13
CA GLY A 323 7.40 -11.20 -14.06
C GLY A 323 6.88 -9.92 -13.41
N GLY A 324 6.97 -9.83 -12.08
CA GLY A 324 6.70 -8.58 -11.37
C GLY A 324 7.70 -7.50 -11.77
N PHE A 325 7.20 -6.31 -12.08
CA PHE A 325 8.02 -5.20 -12.56
C PHE A 325 8.47 -4.24 -11.45
N SER A 326 7.93 -4.43 -10.26
CA SER A 326 8.15 -3.60 -9.07
C SER A 326 8.03 -4.45 -7.81
N TRP A 327 8.65 -3.97 -6.76
CA TRP A 327 8.59 -4.53 -5.42
C TRP A 327 8.59 -3.39 -4.40
N SER A 328 7.70 -3.44 -3.44
CA SER A 328 7.67 -2.48 -2.35
C SER A 328 7.59 -3.19 -1.01
N PHE A 329 7.83 -2.49 0.08
CA PHE A 329 7.74 -3.05 1.42
C PHE A 329 6.99 -2.14 2.38
N TYR A 330 6.32 -2.73 3.31
CA TYR A 330 5.73 -2.10 4.48
C TYR A 330 6.57 -2.50 5.70
N ARG A 331 7.25 -1.57 6.48
CA ARG A 331 7.15 -0.13 6.23
C ARG A 331 8.50 0.57 6.38
N LEU A 332 8.65 1.72 5.74
CA LEU A 332 9.80 2.61 5.95
C LEU A 332 9.52 3.48 7.18
N ALA A 333 10.33 3.31 8.22
CA ALA A 333 10.26 4.10 9.44
C ALA A 333 11.68 4.41 9.94
N ASN A 334 11.81 5.45 10.78
CA ASN A 334 13.04 5.80 11.46
C ASN A 334 13.10 5.27 12.91
N ALA A 335 12.02 4.65 13.37
CA ALA A 335 11.86 4.08 14.70
C ALA A 335 12.01 2.56 14.70
N ASP A 336 11.97 1.95 15.87
CA ASP A 336 12.23 0.51 16.10
C ASP A 336 11.28 -0.45 15.37
N ASN A 337 10.17 0.05 14.84
CA ASN A 337 9.19 -0.74 14.07
C ASN A 337 9.48 -0.82 12.56
N GLY A 338 10.51 -0.13 12.09
CA GLY A 338 10.89 -0.15 10.68
C GLY A 338 11.79 -1.32 10.32
N VAL A 339 12.40 -1.19 9.15
CA VAL A 339 13.34 -2.17 8.60
C VAL A 339 14.55 -2.33 9.53
N THR A 340 14.87 -3.56 9.87
CA THR A 340 16.10 -3.86 10.62
C THR A 340 17.36 -3.61 9.77
N GLY A 341 18.53 -3.54 10.41
CA GLY A 341 19.79 -3.34 9.69
C GLY A 341 20.07 -4.42 8.63
N GLU A 342 19.69 -5.68 8.88
CA GLU A 342 19.84 -6.78 7.93
C GLU A 342 18.88 -6.65 6.75
N GLU A 343 17.62 -6.35 7.01
CA GLU A 343 16.61 -6.10 5.97
C GLU A 343 16.99 -4.89 5.10
N GLN A 344 17.42 -3.78 5.73
CA GLN A 344 17.87 -2.60 5.00
C GLN A 344 19.05 -2.91 4.09
N GLN A 345 20.04 -3.70 4.57
CA GLN A 345 21.15 -4.15 3.75
C GLN A 345 20.65 -5.00 2.57
N ALA A 346 19.72 -5.92 2.80
CA ALA A 346 19.15 -6.77 1.76
C ALA A 346 18.41 -5.92 0.70
N ILE A 347 17.59 -4.99 1.13
CA ILE A 347 16.85 -4.07 0.24
C ILE A 347 17.81 -3.20 -0.56
N THR A 348 18.77 -2.57 0.10
CA THR A 348 19.71 -1.62 -0.54
C THR A 348 20.58 -2.32 -1.57
N SER A 349 21.15 -3.48 -1.22
CA SER A 349 22.10 -4.20 -2.07
C SER A 349 21.45 -4.93 -3.25
N PHE A 350 20.14 -5.18 -3.22
CA PHE A 350 19.47 -5.93 -4.25
C PHE A 350 19.20 -5.08 -5.51
N PRO A 351 19.75 -5.45 -6.69
CA PRO A 351 19.57 -4.70 -7.92
C PRO A 351 18.22 -5.09 -8.59
N PHE A 352 17.10 -4.64 -8.00
CA PHE A 352 15.78 -5.00 -8.54
C PHE A 352 15.59 -4.42 -9.94
N TRP A 353 15.90 -3.12 -10.10
CA TRP A 353 16.01 -2.43 -11.38
C TRP A 353 17.15 -1.41 -11.31
N GLN A 354 18.13 -1.54 -12.19
CA GLN A 354 19.14 -0.48 -12.31
C GLN A 354 18.49 0.76 -12.93
N ARG A 355 18.59 1.89 -12.24
CA ARG A 355 18.36 3.18 -12.90
C ARG A 355 19.39 3.29 -14.02
N TYR A 356 18.93 3.47 -15.26
CA TYR A 356 19.84 3.79 -16.33
C TYR A 356 20.48 5.16 -16.02
N SER A 357 21.73 5.17 -15.60
CA SER A 357 22.57 6.34 -15.72
C SER A 357 22.69 6.62 -17.23
N ALA A 358 22.33 7.83 -17.65
CA ALA A 358 22.50 8.28 -19.00
C ALA A 358 23.98 8.21 -19.37
N GLY A 359 24.44 7.11 -19.96
CA GLY A 359 25.86 6.96 -20.34
C GLY A 359 26.40 5.55 -20.52
N GLY A 360 25.65 4.47 -20.59
CA GLY A 360 26.26 3.16 -20.71
C GLY A 360 25.44 2.07 -21.40
N ILE A 361 25.72 1.90 -22.64
CA ILE A 361 25.69 0.66 -23.45
C ILE A 361 24.38 -0.15 -23.52
N ALA A 362 23.91 -0.23 -24.76
CA ALA A 362 22.81 -1.02 -25.29
C ALA A 362 22.82 -2.51 -24.84
N GLY A 363 21.64 -3.01 -24.54
CA GLY A 363 21.37 -4.40 -24.82
C GLY A 363 20.81 -5.23 -23.71
N LYS A 364 19.53 -5.13 -23.45
CA LYS A 364 18.61 -6.29 -23.45
C LYS A 364 17.19 -5.74 -23.49
N ALA A 365 16.40 -6.25 -24.41
CA ALA A 365 15.06 -5.81 -24.66
C ALA A 365 14.22 -5.78 -23.37
N LEU A 366 13.80 -4.57 -22.97
CA LEU A 366 12.65 -4.40 -22.10
C LEU A 366 11.48 -5.11 -22.81
N ILE A 367 10.88 -6.09 -22.16
CA ILE A 367 9.55 -6.53 -22.53
C ILE A 367 8.70 -5.27 -22.40
N ALA A 368 8.31 -4.70 -23.53
CA ALA A 368 7.34 -3.61 -23.53
C ALA A 368 6.05 -4.19 -22.96
N LEU A 369 5.70 -3.78 -21.75
CA LEU A 369 4.38 -4.06 -21.22
C LEU A 369 3.39 -3.38 -22.16
N PRO A 370 2.39 -4.10 -22.68
CA PRO A 370 1.43 -3.51 -23.61
C PRO A 370 0.72 -2.35 -22.90
N ASP A 371 0.71 -1.18 -23.55
CA ASP A 371 -0.17 -0.06 -23.22
C ASP A 371 -1.62 -0.54 -23.40
N GLN A 372 -2.19 -1.13 -22.36
CA GLN A 372 -3.59 -1.54 -22.40
C GLN A 372 -4.45 -0.30 -22.11
N PRO A 373 -5.35 0.07 -23.02
CA PRO A 373 -6.29 1.14 -22.76
C PRO A 373 -7.17 0.76 -21.56
N VAL A 374 -7.37 1.71 -20.66
CA VAL A 374 -8.36 1.57 -19.60
C VAL A 374 -9.72 1.56 -20.29
N ALA A 375 -10.45 0.45 -20.23
CA ALA A 375 -11.82 0.42 -20.73
C ALA A 375 -12.70 1.22 -19.76
N TYR A 376 -13.39 2.22 -20.29
CA TYR A 376 -14.37 3.02 -19.58
C TYR A 376 -15.76 2.38 -19.64
#